data_b047192b1df1eea6c129a20da319ccc9
#
_entry.id   b047192b1df1eea6c129a20da319ccc9
#
_cell.length_a   1.000
_cell.length_b   1.000
_cell.length_c   1.000
_cell.angle_alpha   90.00
_cell.angle_beta   90.00
_cell.angle_gamma   90.00
#
_symmetry.space_group_name_H-M   'P 1'
#
loop_
_entity.id
_entity.type
_entity.pdbx_description
1 polymer ?
#
loop_
_entity_poly.entity_id
_entity_poly.type
_entity_poly.pdbx_seq_one_letter_code
_entity_poly.pdbx_strand_id
1 'polypeptide(L)'
;MAGKKSQKKKAVNEDPNSRIVCRNRKARHEYEVLDEIDCGIQLYGSEVKSIRNNKISIDESHARVEGNEVWLVNCDIAEYAQASIVNHDRRRKRKLLLHRREIRKFAEGGEQQGLTLVPLAVMLRR
;
A
#
# COMPACT_ATOMS: atom_id res chain seq x y z
N MET A 1 -2.41 -15.63 7.53
CA MET A 1 -2.75 -15.12 7.24
C MET A 1 -3.15 -14.17 6.70
N ALA A 2 -3.42 -13.61 6.31
CA ALA A 2 -3.59 -12.82 5.81
C ALA A 2 -4.22 -11.84 5.50
N GLY A 3 -4.30 -11.11 5.48
CA GLY A 3 -4.92 -10.08 5.29
C GLY A 3 -4.80 -9.26 4.31
N LYS A 4 -4.97 -8.56 4.04
CA LYS A 4 -4.94 -7.79 3.30
C LYS A 4 -4.88 -6.69 2.78
N LYS A 5 -4.74 -6.05 2.31
CA LYS A 5 -4.87 -5.15 1.77
C LYS A 5 -4.33 -4.22 1.16
N SER A 6 -4.40 -3.49 0.73
CA SER A 6 -3.97 -2.43 0.43
C SER A 6 -4.35 -1.79 -0.68
N GLN A 7 -4.07 -1.64 -1.62
CA GLN A 7 -4.42 -0.87 -2.60
C GLN A 7 -5.09 -1.60 -3.58
N LYS A 8 -5.73 -1.91 -3.91
CA LYS A 8 -6.40 -2.52 -4.72
C LYS A 8 -6.72 -2.91 -5.74
N LYS A 9 -7.24 -3.47 -6.29
CA LYS A 9 -7.41 -3.92 -7.14
C LYS A 9 -8.33 -4.34 -8.02
N LYS A 10 -8.93 -4.82 -8.26
CA LYS A 10 -9.74 -5.35 -8.96
C LYS A 10 -10.64 -4.54 -9.69
N ALA A 11 -11.33 -3.73 -9.17
CA ALA A 11 -12.16 -2.78 -9.84
C ALA A 11 -11.40 -1.94 -10.83
N VAL A 12 -10.11 -1.88 -10.63
CA VAL A 12 -9.24 -1.13 -11.49
C VAL A 12 -9.34 -1.52 -12.92
N ASN A 13 -9.51 -2.78 -13.16
CA ASN A 13 -9.55 -3.27 -14.52
C ASN A 13 -10.75 -2.75 -15.29
N GLU A 14 -11.71 -2.20 -14.56
CA GLU A 14 -12.92 -1.67 -15.13
C GLU A 14 -12.88 -0.16 -15.33
N ASP A 15 -11.89 0.50 -14.73
CA ASP A 15 -11.77 1.95 -14.81
C ASP A 15 -10.70 2.31 -15.83
N PRO A 16 -11.07 2.88 -16.97
CA PRO A 16 -10.08 3.21 -18.00
C PRO A 16 -9.12 4.31 -17.59
N ASN A 17 -9.41 5.03 -16.50
CA ASN A 17 -8.55 6.10 -16.03
C ASN A 17 -7.58 5.66 -14.96
N SER A 18 -7.52 4.37 -14.68
CA SER A 18 -6.60 3.85 -13.68
C SER A 18 -5.68 2.81 -14.31
N ARG A 19 -4.52 2.63 -13.69
CA ARG A 19 -3.61 1.57 -14.10
C ARG A 19 -2.94 0.96 -12.89
N ILE A 20 -2.59 -0.30 -13.01
CA ILE A 20 -1.83 -0.98 -11.97
C ILE A 20 -0.36 -0.70 -12.22
N VAL A 21 0.30 -0.13 -11.22
CA VAL A 21 1.72 0.17 -11.28
C VAL A 21 2.56 -1.05 -10.96
N CYS A 22 2.18 -1.76 -9.89
CA CYS A 22 2.88 -2.98 -9.51
C CYS A 22 1.96 -3.88 -8.71
N ARG A 23 2.31 -5.16 -8.66
CA ARG A 23 1.59 -6.17 -7.90
C ARG A 23 2.55 -6.86 -6.95
N ASN A 24 2.02 -7.33 -5.84
CA ASN A 24 2.80 -8.07 -4.86
C ASN A 24 2.58 -9.57 -5.11
N ARG A 25 3.35 -10.13 -6.00
CA ARG A 25 3.22 -11.55 -6.36
C ARG A 25 3.62 -12.45 -5.21
N LYS A 26 4.62 -12.02 -4.44
CA LYS A 26 5.10 -12.78 -3.30
C LYS A 26 4.01 -12.97 -2.26
N ALA A 27 3.26 -11.91 -1.97
CA ALA A 27 2.18 -11.99 -0.99
C ALA A 27 1.10 -12.97 -1.44
N ARG A 28 0.73 -12.92 -2.70
CA ARG A 28 -0.30 -13.82 -3.22
C ARG A 28 0.15 -15.28 -3.22
N HIS A 29 1.45 -15.49 -3.31
CA HIS A 29 2.02 -16.83 -3.29
C HIS A 29 2.15 -17.37 -1.86
N GLU A 30 2.50 -16.52 -0.91
CA GLU A 30 2.79 -16.92 0.45
C GLU A 30 1.59 -16.88 1.40
N TYR A 31 0.58 -16.09 1.08
CA TYR A 31 -0.57 -15.89 1.97
C TYR A 31 -1.87 -16.27 1.29
N GLU A 32 -2.78 -16.78 2.09
CA GLU A 32 -4.16 -16.90 1.67
C GLU A 32 -4.84 -15.56 1.93
N VAL A 33 -5.38 -14.95 0.89
CA VAL A 33 -6.04 -13.65 1.01
C VAL A 33 -7.48 -13.87 1.47
N LEU A 34 -7.78 -13.45 2.68
CA LEU A 34 -9.11 -13.63 3.27
C LEU A 34 -10.04 -12.46 2.96
N ASP A 35 -9.48 -11.28 2.80
CA ASP A 35 -10.27 -10.08 2.54
C ASP A 35 -9.34 -9.03 1.93
N GLU A 36 -9.90 -8.16 1.11
CA GLU A 36 -9.10 -7.06 0.54
C GLU A 36 -9.93 -5.81 0.42
N ILE A 37 -9.29 -4.67 0.58
CA ILE A 37 -9.94 -3.38 0.44
C ILE A 37 -9.02 -2.43 -0.31
N ASP A 38 -9.63 -1.41 -0.90
CA ASP A 38 -8.90 -0.31 -1.51
C ASP A 38 -8.70 0.77 -0.46
N CYS A 39 -7.55 1.40 -0.48
CA CYS A 39 -7.32 2.54 0.38
C CYS A 39 -6.39 3.53 -0.32
N GLY A 40 -6.43 4.78 0.14
CA GLY A 40 -5.49 5.78 -0.31
C GLY A 40 -4.19 5.69 0.46
N ILE A 41 -3.17 6.40 -0.02
CA ILE A 41 -1.90 6.49 0.65
C ILE A 41 -1.44 7.94 0.60
N GLN A 42 -0.94 8.43 1.71
CA GLN A 42 -0.46 9.81 1.81
C GLN A 42 0.99 9.89 1.34
N LEU A 43 1.23 10.70 0.32
CA LEU A 43 2.52 10.74 -0.35
C LEU A 43 3.01 12.16 -0.53
N TYR A 44 4.33 12.31 -0.65
CA TYR A 44 4.94 13.57 -1.09
C TYR A 44 4.94 13.62 -2.62
N GLY A 45 5.11 14.81 -3.17
CA GLY A 45 5.11 14.98 -4.63
C GLY A 45 6.19 14.16 -5.34
N SER A 46 7.39 14.07 -4.76
CA SER A 46 8.48 13.29 -5.35
C SER A 46 8.14 11.80 -5.38
N GLU A 47 7.41 11.34 -4.38
CA GLU A 47 6.96 9.94 -4.36
C GLU A 47 5.95 9.64 -5.46
N VAL A 48 5.00 10.56 -5.66
CA VAL A 48 4.01 10.42 -6.72
C VAL A 48 4.69 10.35 -8.08
N LYS A 49 5.69 11.19 -8.30
CA LYS A 49 6.42 11.20 -9.57
C LYS A 49 7.18 9.91 -9.79
N SER A 50 7.80 9.37 -8.75
CA SER A 50 8.50 8.10 -8.84
C SER A 50 7.54 6.96 -9.15
N ILE A 51 6.37 6.96 -8.53
CA ILE A 51 5.35 5.93 -8.78
C ILE A 51 4.87 6.00 -10.23
N ARG A 52 4.69 7.20 -10.77
CA ARG A 52 4.30 7.35 -12.17
C ARG A 52 5.34 6.77 -13.12
N ASN A 53 6.58 6.73 -12.70
CA ASN A 53 7.67 6.14 -13.45
C ASN A 53 7.90 4.67 -13.09
N ASN A 54 6.96 4.05 -12.40
CA ASN A 54 7.01 2.64 -12.01
C ASN A 54 8.19 2.31 -11.08
N LYS A 55 8.63 3.28 -10.29
CA LYS A 55 9.77 3.12 -9.40
C LYS A 55 9.33 2.86 -7.97
N ILE A 56 8.55 1.80 -7.79
CA ILE A 56 8.04 1.41 -6.48
C ILE A 56 8.07 -0.11 -6.36
N SER A 57 8.41 -0.59 -5.17
CA SER A 57 8.35 -2.01 -4.84
C SER A 57 7.59 -2.21 -3.53
N ILE A 58 6.67 -3.14 -3.52
CA ILE A 58 5.89 -3.47 -2.34
C ILE A 58 6.13 -4.90 -1.87
N ASP A 59 7.09 -5.60 -2.44
CA ASP A 59 7.30 -7.03 -2.15
C ASP A 59 7.63 -7.31 -0.69
N GLU A 60 8.36 -6.42 -0.05
CA GLU A 60 8.77 -6.59 1.34
C GLU A 60 7.95 -5.75 2.31
N SER A 61 6.87 -5.14 1.83
CA SER A 61 6.09 -4.23 2.66
C SER A 61 4.96 -4.94 3.39
N HIS A 62 4.54 -4.33 4.47
CA HIS A 62 3.40 -4.79 5.24
C HIS A 62 2.75 -3.57 5.88
N ALA A 63 1.56 -3.75 6.41
CA ALA A 63 0.87 -2.66 7.09
C ALA A 63 0.71 -3.00 8.57
N ARG A 64 0.71 -1.95 9.40
CA ARG A 64 0.51 -2.06 10.84
C ARG A 64 -0.52 -1.07 11.30
N VAL A 65 -1.29 -1.47 12.30
CA VAL A 65 -2.20 -0.56 12.98
C VAL A 65 -1.46 0.01 14.19
N GLU A 66 -1.34 1.32 14.24
CA GLU A 66 -0.74 2.02 15.37
C GLU A 66 -1.72 3.08 15.85
N GLY A 67 -2.29 2.87 17.02
CA GLY A 67 -3.33 3.74 17.53
C GLY A 67 -4.55 3.67 16.63
N ASN A 68 -4.96 4.79 16.10
CA ASN A 68 -6.13 4.87 15.23
C ASN A 68 -5.74 5.03 13.76
N GLU A 69 -4.52 4.62 13.42
CA GLU A 69 -4.01 4.80 12.07
C GLU A 69 -3.38 3.52 11.55
N VAL A 70 -3.38 3.37 10.24
CA VAL A 70 -2.72 2.24 9.59
C VAL A 70 -1.55 2.77 8.78
N TRP A 71 -0.40 2.15 8.93
CA TRP A 71 0.84 2.58 8.30
C TRP A 71 1.40 1.49 7.40
N LEU A 72 1.81 1.88 6.21
CA LEU A 72 2.52 1.00 5.29
C LEU A 72 4.01 1.10 5.60
N VAL A 73 4.61 -0.02 5.91
CA VAL A 73 6.01 -0.10 6.35
C VAL A 73 6.83 -0.85 5.32
N ASN A 74 8.03 -0.36 5.10
CA ASN A 74 9.01 -1.01 4.24
C ASN A 74 8.62 -1.05 2.75
N CYS A 75 7.78 -0.13 2.33
CA CYS A 75 7.50 0.09 0.91
C CYS A 75 8.61 0.95 0.34
N ASP A 76 9.25 0.49 -0.72
CA ASP A 76 10.39 1.18 -1.32
C ASP A 76 9.93 2.01 -2.51
N ILE A 77 10.02 3.33 -2.39
CA ILE A 77 9.74 4.25 -3.48
C ILE A 77 11.05 4.97 -3.81
N ALA A 78 11.58 4.72 -5.00
CA ALA A 78 12.86 5.27 -5.40
C ALA A 78 12.85 6.81 -5.38
N GLU A 79 14.00 7.39 -5.15
CA GLU A 79 14.15 8.82 -5.21
C GLU A 79 13.86 9.30 -6.63
N TYR A 80 13.25 10.49 -6.72
CA TYR A 80 12.95 11.07 -8.02
C TYR A 80 14.20 11.83 -8.49
N ALA A 81 14.80 11.35 -9.56
CA ALA A 81 16.10 11.86 -10.02
C ALA A 81 16.08 13.34 -10.36
N GLN A 82 14.95 13.88 -10.79
CA GLN A 82 14.81 15.27 -11.16
C GLN A 82 14.44 16.20 -10.01
N ALA A 83 14.29 15.68 -8.81
CA ALA A 83 14.00 16.52 -7.66
C ALA A 83 15.26 17.33 -7.34
N SER A 84 15.11 18.65 -7.27
CA SER A 84 16.29 19.52 -7.21
C SER A 84 16.91 19.64 -5.83
N ILE A 85 16.11 19.66 -4.78
CA ILE A 85 16.62 19.97 -3.45
C ILE A 85 16.34 18.90 -2.44
N VAL A 86 15.09 18.53 -2.29
CA VAL A 86 14.65 17.61 -1.26
C VAL A 86 13.98 16.41 -1.90
N ASN A 87 14.47 15.25 -1.57
CA ASN A 87 13.85 14.01 -1.96
C ASN A 87 13.33 13.31 -0.71
N HIS A 88 12.56 12.25 -0.90
CA HIS A 88 11.99 11.51 0.20
C HIS A 88 12.90 10.38 0.62
N ASP A 89 12.70 9.89 1.83
CA ASP A 89 13.32 8.63 2.28
C ASP A 89 12.60 7.49 1.57
N ARG A 90 13.37 6.66 0.90
CA ARG A 90 12.83 5.58 0.08
C ARG A 90 11.89 4.65 0.83
N ARG A 91 12.19 4.35 2.08
CA ARG A 91 11.44 3.38 2.86
C ARG A 91 10.73 3.97 4.06
N ARG A 92 10.41 5.25 3.99
CA ARG A 92 9.71 5.88 5.10
C ARG A 92 8.34 5.23 5.31
N LYS A 93 7.89 5.27 6.54
CA LYS A 93 6.56 4.81 6.92
C LYS A 93 5.53 5.76 6.32
N ARG A 94 4.50 5.23 5.66
CA ARG A 94 3.49 6.03 4.97
C ARG A 94 2.11 5.70 5.50
N LYS A 95 1.31 6.74 5.69
CA LYS A 95 -0.02 6.57 6.24
C LYS A 95 -0.99 6.11 5.17
N LEU A 96 -1.75 5.07 5.47
CA LEU A 96 -2.83 4.61 4.63
C LEU A 96 -4.13 5.28 5.04
N LEU A 97 -4.93 5.65 4.06
CA LEU A 97 -6.15 6.42 4.30
C LEU A 97 -7.34 5.47 4.26
N LEU A 98 -7.89 5.22 5.44
CA LEU A 98 -8.96 4.27 5.66
C LEU A 98 -10.04 4.88 6.54
N HIS A 99 -11.25 4.38 6.44
CA HIS A 99 -12.32 4.79 7.35
C HIS A 99 -12.08 4.18 8.73
N ARG A 100 -12.58 4.86 9.77
CA ARG A 100 -12.38 4.40 11.14
C ARG A 100 -12.86 2.98 11.39
N ARG A 101 -13.99 2.60 10.81
CA ARG A 101 -14.50 1.24 11.01
C ARG A 101 -13.61 0.20 10.35
N GLU A 102 -12.96 0.55 9.26
CA GLU A 102 -12.01 -0.34 8.60
C GLU A 102 -10.77 -0.51 9.46
N ILE A 103 -10.27 0.59 10.02
CA ILE A 103 -9.13 0.55 10.92
C ILE A 103 -9.43 -0.33 12.13
N ARG A 104 -10.62 -0.16 12.70
CA ARG A 104 -11.04 -0.94 13.86
C ARG A 104 -11.13 -2.42 13.53
N LYS A 105 -11.68 -2.74 12.37
CA LYS A 105 -11.78 -4.11 11.91
C LYS A 105 -10.41 -4.76 11.83
N PHE A 106 -9.44 -4.06 11.27
CA PHE A 106 -8.08 -4.58 11.16
C PHE A 106 -7.38 -4.69 12.51
N ALA A 107 -7.61 -3.74 13.40
CA ALA A 107 -7.01 -3.79 14.74
C ALA A 107 -7.53 -4.99 15.52
N GLU A 108 -8.82 -5.26 15.43
CA GLU A 108 -9.43 -6.38 16.15
C GLU A 108 -9.10 -7.72 15.54
N GLY A 109 -9.04 -7.78 14.20
CA GLY A 109 -8.82 -9.03 13.50
C GLY A 109 -7.38 -9.39 13.24
N GLY A 110 -6.47 -8.40 13.27
CA GLY A 110 -5.12 -8.61 12.83
C GLY A 110 -4.24 -9.38 13.80
N GLU A 111 -3.67 -8.68 14.74
CA GLU A 111 -2.68 -9.27 15.64
C GLU A 111 -3.24 -10.37 16.51
N GLN A 112 -4.46 -10.21 16.99
CA GLN A 112 -5.06 -11.18 17.88
C GLN A 112 -5.37 -12.51 17.21
N GLN A 113 -5.56 -12.49 15.91
CA GLN A 113 -5.91 -13.70 15.15
C GLN A 113 -4.77 -14.19 14.26
N GLY A 114 -3.60 -13.59 14.39
CA GLY A 114 -2.45 -14.00 13.61
C GLY A 114 -2.55 -13.63 12.13
N LEU A 115 -3.37 -12.64 11.80
CA LEU A 115 -3.52 -12.18 10.43
C LEU A 115 -2.48 -11.11 10.10
N THR A 116 -2.07 -11.09 8.85
CA THR A 116 -1.09 -10.11 8.37
C THR A 116 -1.74 -9.20 7.35
N LEU A 117 -1.45 -7.91 7.44
CA LEU A 117 -1.91 -6.93 6.46
C LEU A 117 -0.78 -6.68 5.47
N VAL A 118 -1.05 -6.95 4.20
CA VAL A 118 -0.05 -6.75 3.16
C VAL A 118 -0.65 -6.01 1.98
N PRO A 119 0.12 -5.17 1.30
CA PRO A 119 -0.36 -4.55 0.08
C PRO A 119 -0.33 -5.57 -1.05
N LEU A 120 -1.37 -5.60 -1.85
CA LEU A 120 -1.48 -6.53 -2.97
C LEU A 120 -1.13 -5.87 -4.30
N ALA A 121 -1.42 -4.60 -4.43
CA ALA A 121 -1.15 -3.86 -5.65
C ALA A 121 -1.15 -2.37 -5.38
N VAL A 122 -0.48 -1.63 -6.22
CA VAL A 122 -0.51 -0.18 -6.22
C VAL A 122 -1.11 0.28 -7.53
N MET A 123 -2.07 1.19 -7.44
CA MET A 123 -2.78 1.71 -8.60
C MET A 123 -2.70 3.22 -8.64
N LEU A 124 -2.61 3.76 -9.84
CA LEU A 124 -2.76 5.18 -10.06
C LEU A 124 -4.13 5.44 -10.67
N ARG A 125 -4.86 6.38 -10.11
CA ARG A 125 -6.15 6.83 -10.63
C ARG A 125 -6.05 8.30 -10.96
N ARG A 126 -6.68 8.68 -12.02
CA ARG A 126 -6.75 10.08 -12.44
C ARG A 126 -7.99 10.76 -11.88
#